data_3a1c6bfc7223f3500556b187e0797a4c
#
_entry.id   3a1c6bfc7223f3500556b187e0797a4c
#
_cell.length_a   1.000
_cell.length_b   1.000
_cell.length_c   1.000
_cell.angle_alpha   90.00
_cell.angle_beta   90.00
_cell.angle_gamma   90.00
#
_symmetry.space_group_name_H-M   'P 1'
#
loop_
_entity.id
_entity.type
_entity.pdbx_description
1 polymer ?
#
loop_
_entity_poly.entity_id
_entity_poly.type
_entity_poly.pdbx_seq_one_letter_code
_entity_poly.pdbx_strand_id
1 'polypeptide(L)'
;LLRRHNDVAAEVLGDAEPVVICLCTWGRPEDHAASFAEFRWARRLSFSEIVVVKPDATDGPLAVSASPALWSAGHWDDLIRDIADDRLPSVALYNPRSGEVYAPYDGGADLFLASRGRVAELRHRWSDWLSSHPEGL
;
A
#
# COMPACT_ATOMS: atom_id res chain seq x y z
N LEU A 1 13.50 -0.43 9.78
CA LEU A 1 12.42 -0.70 8.84
C LEU A 1 11.26 0.29 9.02
N LEU A 2 10.45 0.19 10.08
CA LEU A 2 9.24 0.99 10.29
C LEU A 2 9.44 2.51 10.18
N ARG A 3 10.54 3.05 10.71
CA ARG A 3 10.82 4.48 10.61
C ARG A 3 10.86 4.94 9.14
N ARG A 4 11.59 4.24 8.26
CA ARG A 4 11.66 4.59 6.84
C ARG A 4 10.30 4.51 6.16
N HIS A 5 9.53 3.46 6.44
CA HIS A 5 8.17 3.32 5.91
C HIS A 5 7.27 4.47 6.36
N ASN A 6 7.31 4.84 7.64
CA ASN A 6 6.53 5.94 8.16
C ASN A 6 6.95 7.29 7.56
N ASP A 7 8.27 7.55 7.44
CA ASP A 7 8.80 8.79 6.86
C ASP A 7 8.37 8.93 5.39
N VAL A 8 8.47 7.84 4.60
CA VAL A 8 8.06 7.82 3.18
C VAL A 8 6.55 7.94 3.04
N ALA A 9 5.79 7.17 3.81
CA ALA A 9 4.35 7.21 3.75
C ALA A 9 3.78 8.57 4.17
N ALA A 10 4.32 9.19 5.21
CA ALA A 10 3.90 10.54 5.64
C ALA A 10 4.18 11.61 4.57
N GLU A 11 5.28 11.48 3.83
CA GLU A 11 5.61 12.40 2.74
C GLU A 11 4.66 12.24 1.55
N VAL A 12 4.28 11.01 1.20
CA VAL A 12 3.39 10.72 0.05
C VAL A 12 1.93 10.90 0.40
N LEU A 13 1.52 10.41 1.58
CA LEU A 13 0.12 10.39 1.99
C LEU A 13 -0.31 11.64 2.77
N GLY A 14 0.65 12.42 3.30
CA GLY A 14 0.39 13.47 4.28
C GLY A 14 0.25 12.93 5.70
N ASP A 15 0.30 13.80 6.70
CA ASP A 15 0.05 13.42 8.10
C ASP A 15 -1.38 13.81 8.50
N ALA A 16 -2.05 12.92 9.24
CA ALA A 16 -3.46 13.06 9.63
C ALA A 16 -4.41 13.26 8.43
N GLU A 17 -4.07 12.69 7.26
CA GLU A 17 -4.86 12.83 6.03
C GLU A 17 -5.75 11.61 5.79
N PRO A 18 -6.97 11.82 5.24
CA PRO A 18 -7.81 10.74 4.76
C PRO A 18 -7.14 9.99 3.60
N VAL A 19 -7.10 8.68 3.71
CA VAL A 19 -6.55 7.77 2.70
C VAL A 19 -7.51 6.63 2.44
N VAL A 20 -7.25 5.88 1.37
CA VAL A 20 -7.93 4.62 1.09
C VAL A 20 -6.88 3.51 1.12
N ILE A 21 -7.11 2.50 1.96
CA ILE A 21 -6.28 1.30 2.00
C ILE A 21 -6.89 0.27 1.07
N CYS A 22 -6.13 -0.15 0.06
CA CYS A 22 -6.52 -1.15 -0.93
C CYS A 22 -5.77 -2.45 -0.70
N LEU A 23 -6.50 -3.56 -0.69
CA LEU A 23 -5.95 -4.92 -0.71
C LEU A 23 -6.25 -5.52 -2.09
N CYS A 24 -5.21 -5.98 -2.77
CA CYS A 24 -5.31 -6.65 -4.06
C CYS A 24 -5.07 -8.14 -3.86
N THR A 25 -6.10 -8.96 -4.09
CA THR A 25 -6.04 -10.42 -3.88
C THR A 25 -6.35 -11.15 -5.16
N TRP A 26 -5.60 -12.22 -5.44
CA TRP A 26 -5.95 -13.17 -6.49
C TRP A 26 -6.97 -14.18 -5.94
N GLY A 27 -7.98 -14.51 -6.73
CA GLY A 27 -9.02 -15.43 -6.34
C GLY A 27 -10.37 -14.74 -6.04
N ARG A 28 -11.29 -15.48 -5.44
CA ARG A 28 -12.62 -14.96 -5.13
C ARG A 28 -12.60 -14.13 -3.84
N PRO A 29 -13.29 -12.97 -3.81
CA PRO A 29 -13.35 -12.11 -2.61
C PRO A 29 -13.81 -12.82 -1.35
N GLU A 30 -14.77 -13.74 -1.47
CA GLU A 30 -15.29 -14.52 -0.37
C GLU A 30 -14.24 -15.43 0.31
N ASP A 31 -13.22 -15.84 -0.42
CA ASP A 31 -12.14 -16.69 0.10
C ASP A 31 -11.13 -15.88 0.92
N HIS A 32 -11.10 -14.56 0.77
CA HIS A 32 -10.11 -13.66 1.36
C HIS A 32 -10.64 -12.83 2.54
N ALA A 33 -11.93 -12.46 2.54
CA ALA A 33 -12.50 -11.64 3.61
C ALA A 33 -12.36 -12.29 5.00
N ALA A 34 -12.45 -13.61 5.07
CA ALA A 34 -12.27 -14.36 6.31
C ALA A 34 -10.81 -14.42 6.76
N SER A 35 -9.85 -14.38 5.82
CA SER A 35 -8.41 -14.52 6.13
C SER A 35 -7.81 -13.25 6.76
N PHE A 36 -8.42 -12.07 6.54
CA PHE A 36 -7.93 -10.83 7.16
C PHE A 36 -8.48 -10.57 8.56
N ALA A 37 -9.55 -11.27 8.99
CA ALA A 37 -10.18 -11.05 10.27
C ALA A 37 -9.27 -11.33 11.50
N GLU A 38 -8.22 -12.13 11.31
CA GLU A 38 -7.24 -12.42 12.36
C GLU A 38 -6.27 -11.26 12.64
N PHE A 39 -6.05 -10.36 11.66
CA PHE A 39 -5.13 -9.24 11.81
C PHE A 39 -5.74 -8.11 12.64
N ARG A 40 -4.96 -7.57 13.59
CA ARG A 40 -5.42 -6.49 14.48
C ARG A 40 -5.79 -5.21 13.71
N TRP A 41 -5.00 -4.86 12.70
CA TRP A 41 -5.24 -3.68 11.86
C TRP A 41 -6.55 -3.79 11.08
N ALA A 42 -6.96 -4.99 10.66
CA ALA A 42 -8.19 -5.20 9.90
C ALA A 42 -9.46 -4.80 10.67
N ARG A 43 -9.43 -4.88 12.00
CA ARG A 43 -10.54 -4.48 12.86
C ARG A 43 -10.82 -2.98 12.86
N ARG A 44 -9.87 -2.19 12.36
CA ARG A 44 -9.98 -0.72 12.22
C ARG A 44 -10.51 -0.31 10.86
N LEU A 45 -10.75 -1.26 9.97
CA LEU A 45 -11.10 -1.05 8.58
C LEU A 45 -12.45 -1.67 8.24
N SER A 46 -13.12 -1.08 7.26
CA SER A 46 -14.39 -1.55 6.70
C SER A 46 -14.23 -1.69 5.20
N PHE A 47 -13.81 -2.87 4.77
CA PHE A 47 -13.54 -3.14 3.36
C PHE A 47 -14.83 -3.30 2.57
N SER A 48 -14.85 -2.68 1.37
CA SER A 48 -15.81 -2.92 0.31
C SER A 48 -15.06 -3.38 -0.92
N GLU A 49 -15.60 -4.35 -1.65
CA GLU A 49 -15.09 -4.71 -2.96
C GLU A 49 -15.37 -3.56 -3.93
N ILE A 50 -14.31 -3.10 -4.62
CA ILE A 50 -14.44 -1.99 -5.59
C ILE A 50 -14.41 -2.53 -7.01
N VAL A 51 -13.46 -3.43 -7.31
CA VAL A 51 -13.23 -3.90 -8.67
C VAL A 51 -12.86 -5.38 -8.65
N VAL A 52 -13.47 -6.13 -9.55
CA VAL A 52 -12.97 -7.44 -9.97
C VAL A 52 -12.40 -7.28 -11.36
N VAL A 53 -11.10 -7.32 -11.49
CA VAL A 53 -10.42 -7.40 -12.77
C VAL A 53 -10.30 -8.88 -13.15
N LYS A 54 -10.78 -9.23 -14.34
CA LYS A 54 -10.55 -10.56 -14.91
C LYS A 54 -9.41 -10.43 -15.93
N PRO A 55 -8.16 -10.62 -15.52
CA PRO A 55 -7.08 -10.74 -16.48
C PRO A 55 -7.24 -12.06 -17.25
N ASP A 56 -6.58 -12.15 -18.41
CA ASP A 56 -6.65 -13.33 -19.27
C ASP A 56 -6.42 -14.62 -18.49
N ALA A 57 -7.18 -15.62 -18.86
CA ALA A 57 -7.54 -16.91 -18.29
C ALA A 57 -6.54 -17.73 -17.44
N THR A 58 -5.30 -17.32 -17.22
CA THR A 58 -4.28 -18.11 -16.53
C THR A 58 -4.17 -17.84 -15.03
N ASP A 59 -4.45 -16.61 -14.56
CA ASP A 59 -4.13 -16.19 -13.18
C ASP A 59 -5.37 -16.04 -12.27
N GLY A 60 -6.55 -16.27 -12.80
CA GLY A 60 -7.80 -16.05 -12.05
C GLY A 60 -8.18 -14.58 -11.90
N PRO A 61 -9.34 -14.26 -11.27
CA PRO A 61 -9.77 -12.90 -11.04
C PRO A 61 -8.90 -12.20 -10.00
N LEU A 62 -8.56 -10.93 -10.24
CA LEU A 62 -7.98 -10.04 -9.25
C LEU A 62 -9.11 -9.24 -8.58
N ALA A 63 -9.26 -9.40 -7.29
CA ALA A 63 -10.19 -8.62 -6.49
C ALA A 63 -9.45 -7.48 -5.78
N VAL A 64 -10.03 -6.28 -5.84
CA VAL A 64 -9.56 -5.11 -5.09
C VAL A 64 -10.60 -4.75 -4.07
N SER A 65 -10.25 -4.83 -2.81
CA SER A 65 -11.06 -4.38 -1.68
C SER A 65 -10.46 -3.11 -1.10
N ALA A 66 -11.29 -2.13 -0.78
CA ALA A 66 -10.82 -0.86 -0.25
C ALA A 66 -11.57 -0.46 1.01
N SER A 67 -10.87 0.22 1.89
CA SER A 67 -11.43 0.81 3.11
C SER A 67 -10.92 2.23 3.29
N PRO A 68 -11.81 3.19 3.63
CA PRO A 68 -11.37 4.50 4.07
C PRO A 68 -10.60 4.35 5.39
N ALA A 69 -9.60 5.17 5.56
CA ALA A 69 -8.77 5.23 6.76
C ALA A 69 -8.23 6.64 6.97
N LEU A 70 -7.64 6.88 8.14
CA LEU A 70 -6.85 8.07 8.42
C LEU A 70 -5.39 7.64 8.52
N TRP A 71 -4.53 8.24 7.70
CA TRP A 71 -3.09 8.00 7.83
C TRP A 71 -2.53 8.84 8.98
N SER A 72 -1.71 8.22 9.81
CA SER A 72 -0.88 8.89 10.80
C SER A 72 0.33 8.00 11.08
N ALA A 73 1.50 8.62 11.16
CA ALA A 73 2.76 7.90 11.39
C ALA A 73 2.69 7.05 12.67
N GLY A 74 3.09 5.79 12.56
CA GLY A 74 3.06 4.82 13.66
C GLY A 74 1.71 4.15 13.91
N HIS A 75 0.61 4.74 13.45
CA HIS A 75 -0.74 4.17 13.66
C HIS A 75 -0.95 2.84 12.92
N TRP A 76 -0.27 2.68 11.79
CA TRP A 76 -0.37 1.51 10.92
C TRP A 76 0.87 0.62 10.96
N ASP A 77 1.70 0.72 11.99
CA ASP A 77 2.93 -0.06 12.15
C ASP A 77 2.69 -1.57 12.12
N ASP A 78 1.56 -2.04 12.64
CA ASP A 78 1.17 -3.44 12.60
C ASP A 78 0.85 -3.91 11.18
N LEU A 79 0.15 -3.08 10.38
CA LEU A 79 -0.10 -3.36 8.96
C LEU A 79 1.23 -3.39 8.17
N ILE A 80 2.08 -2.38 8.33
CA ILE A 80 3.37 -2.30 7.63
C ILE A 80 4.26 -3.49 8.00
N ARG A 81 4.24 -3.92 9.26
CA ARG A 81 5.01 -5.07 9.72
C ARG A 81 4.52 -6.37 9.08
N ASP A 82 3.21 -6.57 9.01
CA ASP A 82 2.62 -7.75 8.36
C ASP A 82 2.91 -7.79 6.85
N ILE A 83 2.99 -6.62 6.18
CA ILE A 83 3.42 -6.52 4.79
C ILE A 83 4.91 -6.88 4.66
N ALA A 84 5.77 -6.30 5.48
CA ALA A 84 7.22 -6.54 5.45
C ALA A 84 7.59 -8.00 5.78
N ASP A 85 6.75 -8.69 6.52
CA ASP A 85 6.90 -10.11 6.85
C ASP A 85 6.27 -11.04 5.78
N ASP A 86 5.87 -10.49 4.63
CA ASP A 86 5.23 -11.20 3.50
C ASP A 86 3.97 -12.00 3.91
N ARG A 87 3.21 -11.45 4.89
CA ARG A 87 2.00 -12.08 5.43
C ARG A 87 0.73 -11.62 4.73
N LEU A 88 0.84 -10.63 3.85
CA LEU A 88 -0.30 -10.00 3.18
C LEU A 88 -0.11 -10.01 1.66
N PRO A 89 -1.20 -10.02 0.90
CA PRO A 89 -1.14 -9.77 -0.54
C PRO A 89 -0.71 -8.31 -0.80
N SER A 90 -0.68 -7.92 -2.07
CA SER A 90 -0.35 -6.55 -2.45
C SER A 90 -1.27 -5.54 -1.78
N VAL A 91 -0.67 -4.58 -1.10
CA VAL A 91 -1.35 -3.48 -0.39
C VAL A 91 -0.94 -2.15 -1.01
N ALA A 92 -1.90 -1.26 -1.19
CA ALA A 92 -1.65 0.11 -1.61
C ALA A 92 -2.45 1.09 -0.74
N LEU A 93 -1.84 2.20 -0.40
CA LEU A 93 -2.49 3.31 0.29
C LEU A 93 -2.56 4.50 -0.67
N TYR A 94 -3.76 4.98 -0.92
CA TYR A 94 -4.05 6.05 -1.87
C TYR A 94 -4.52 7.30 -1.14
N ASN A 95 -3.92 8.45 -1.44
CA ASN A 95 -4.42 9.74 -0.99
C ASN A 95 -5.32 10.35 -2.08
N PRO A 96 -6.64 10.45 -1.87
CA PRO A 96 -7.57 10.96 -2.88
C PRO A 96 -7.40 12.46 -3.15
N ARG A 97 -6.74 13.21 -2.28
CA ARG A 97 -6.48 14.65 -2.45
C ARG A 97 -5.32 14.91 -3.41
N SER A 98 -4.19 14.21 -3.22
CA SER A 98 -3.00 14.37 -4.05
C SER A 98 -3.02 13.48 -5.30
N GLY A 99 -3.73 12.37 -5.25
CA GLY A 99 -3.67 11.31 -6.25
C GLY A 99 -2.43 10.42 -6.13
N GLU A 100 -1.62 10.61 -5.07
CA GLU A 100 -0.41 9.84 -4.85
C GLU A 100 -0.69 8.51 -4.15
N VAL A 101 0.14 7.50 -4.44
CA VAL A 101 0.01 6.15 -3.89
C VAL A 101 1.32 5.72 -3.25
N TYR A 102 1.21 5.11 -2.09
CA TYR A 102 2.27 4.42 -1.38
C TYR A 102 1.93 2.92 -1.36
N ALA A 103 2.75 2.10 -2.01
CA ALA A 103 2.56 0.66 -2.12
C ALA A 103 3.75 -0.09 -1.49
N PRO A 104 3.68 -0.41 -0.18
CA PRO A 104 4.74 -1.12 0.53
C PRO A 104 4.75 -2.61 0.18
N TYR A 105 5.94 -3.21 0.26
CA TYR A 105 6.18 -4.64 0.12
C TYR A 105 7.33 -5.10 1.07
N ASP A 106 7.69 -6.36 1.06
CA ASP A 106 8.70 -6.96 1.96
C ASP A 106 10.09 -6.31 1.88
N GLY A 107 10.49 -5.83 0.70
CA GLY A 107 11.81 -5.20 0.47
C GLY A 107 11.81 -3.67 0.49
N GLY A 108 10.64 -3.01 0.44
CA GLY A 108 10.56 -1.55 0.30
C GLY A 108 9.18 -1.02 0.00
N ALA A 109 9.10 -0.03 -0.89
CA ALA A 109 7.81 0.51 -1.34
C ALA A 109 7.92 1.13 -2.73
N ASP A 110 6.89 0.93 -3.54
CA ASP A 110 6.69 1.66 -4.78
C ASP A 110 5.89 2.93 -4.52
N LEU A 111 6.29 4.02 -5.17
CA LEU A 111 5.62 5.31 -5.06
C LEU A 111 5.08 5.74 -6.42
N PHE A 112 3.77 5.99 -6.47
CA PHE A 112 3.14 6.57 -7.65
C PHE A 112 2.83 8.03 -7.34
N LEU A 113 3.56 8.95 -7.97
CA LEU A 113 3.57 10.37 -7.62
C LEU A 113 2.87 11.21 -8.68
N ALA A 114 2.30 12.34 -8.26
CA ALA A 114 1.47 13.18 -9.09
C ALA A 114 2.19 13.84 -10.28
N SER A 115 3.53 13.98 -10.23
CA SER A 115 4.29 14.62 -11.30
C SER A 115 5.73 14.12 -11.41
N ARG A 116 6.35 14.30 -12.58
CA ARG A 116 7.78 14.02 -12.79
C ARG A 116 8.68 14.87 -11.89
N GLY A 117 8.28 16.11 -11.60
CA GLY A 117 9.01 17.00 -10.68
C GLY A 117 9.03 16.43 -9.26
N ARG A 118 7.90 15.90 -8.81
CA ARG A 118 7.78 15.23 -7.51
C ARG A 118 8.64 13.97 -7.43
N VAL A 119 8.68 13.18 -8.51
CA VAL A 119 9.57 12.02 -8.60
C VAL A 119 11.04 12.43 -8.48
N ALA A 120 11.48 13.48 -9.19
CA ALA A 120 12.86 13.96 -9.15
C ALA A 120 13.23 14.48 -7.75
N GLU A 121 12.32 15.22 -7.11
CA GLU A 121 12.49 15.72 -5.74
C GLU A 121 12.72 14.58 -4.74
N LEU A 122 11.84 13.58 -4.72
CA LEU A 122 11.93 12.49 -3.76
C LEU A 122 13.10 11.54 -4.05
N ARG A 123 13.44 11.31 -5.32
CA ARG A 123 14.66 10.59 -5.70
C ARG A 123 15.92 11.27 -5.19
N HIS A 124 15.99 12.60 -5.26
CA HIS A 124 17.12 13.35 -4.73
C HIS A 124 17.16 13.27 -3.19
N ARG A 125 16.03 13.47 -2.54
CA ARG A 125 15.91 13.48 -1.06
C ARG A 125 16.30 12.14 -0.44
N TRP A 126 15.94 11.03 -1.07
CA TRP A 126 16.16 9.67 -0.57
C TRP A 126 17.13 8.86 -1.42
N SER A 127 18.09 9.54 -2.07
CA SER A 127 19.09 8.88 -2.91
C SER A 127 19.77 7.70 -2.20
N ASP A 128 20.04 7.82 -0.90
CA ASP A 128 20.68 6.78 -0.10
C ASP A 128 19.77 5.58 0.24
N TRP A 129 18.47 5.70 -0.07
CA TRP A 129 17.47 4.65 0.19
C TRP A 129 17.04 3.95 -1.09
N LEU A 130 17.41 4.47 -2.23
CA LEU A 130 17.09 3.86 -3.51
C LEU A 130 17.86 2.57 -3.69
N SER A 131 17.24 1.59 -4.35
CA SER A 131 17.93 0.38 -4.77
C SER A 131 19.09 0.75 -5.72
N SER A 132 20.23 0.08 -5.55
CA SER A 132 21.34 0.16 -6.50
C SER A 132 21.11 -0.68 -7.76
N HIS A 133 20.05 -1.47 -7.78
CA HIS A 133 19.70 -2.30 -8.94
C HIS A 133 19.20 -1.42 -10.09
N PRO A 134 19.63 -1.66 -11.34
CA PRO A 134 19.23 -0.85 -12.50
C PRO A 134 17.73 -0.75 -12.74
N GLU A 135 16.98 -1.79 -12.34
CA GLU A 135 15.53 -1.88 -12.48
C GLU A 135 14.77 -1.47 -11.20
N GLY A 136 15.50 -1.05 -10.16
CA GLY A 136 14.90 -0.57 -8.91
C GLY A 136 14.38 -1.67 -7.98
N LEU A 137 14.72 -2.93 -8.27
CA LEU A 137 14.32 -4.10 -7.46
C LEU A 137 15.27 -4.37 -6.29
#